data_32c77f5d73713591d15096a544293bd3
#
_entry.id   32c77f5d73713591d15096a544293bd3
#
_cell.length_a   1.000
_cell.length_b   1.000
_cell.length_c   1.000
_cell.angle_alpha   90.00
_cell.angle_beta   90.00
_cell.angle_gamma   90.00
#
_symmetry.space_group_name_H-M   'P 1'
#
loop_
_entity.id
_entity.type
_entity.pdbx_description
1 polymer ?
#
loop_
_entity_poly.entity_id
_entity_poly.type
_entity_poly.pdbx_seq_one_letter_code
_entity_poly.pdbx_strand_id
1 'polypeptide(L)'
;AKLVEKIFKRYLVDEYQEDERKVKLKPIKKDMQAFDALLYKPKDQYIKESNVTRNYDFFYNKITSIGLTLDELFETIKKLEVINIRLDEDDDPQLIFESLNSTGLDLSEADKIRNYLLMSLAPAEQDDLYTRFWNPIEEFTKYDPSSFVRDYLTMKQGKIGRIDKIYFIFKEYAETANIDRATLLEDMNHYAKIYSQVDNAEVGTVKLNRKLNQLRTLDSTIAYPFFMAFFDYATKVGLEETEIYQVLDVIEAYWARRIICYLPSNALNKVFATLHRDVLNHVNTASNETAPSYIDVLKYVLLKKGRSSVFPSDEEVKSDFKTRQVYKMPVNARMFILERMENQDNNERHDVVRELTDKNITIEHIMPQTLSDKWK
;
A
#
# COMPACT_ATOMS: atom_id res chain seq x y z
N ALA A 1 45.99 10.72 -8.83
CA ALA A 1 46.09 10.62 -7.35
C ALA A 1 45.70 11.94 -6.67
N LYS A 2 46.35 13.10 -7.00
CA LYS A 2 46.08 14.40 -6.34
C LYS A 2 44.61 14.90 -6.47
N LEU A 3 43.94 14.69 -7.61
CA LEU A 3 42.58 15.13 -7.81
C LEU A 3 41.60 14.25 -6.95
N VAL A 4 41.78 12.95 -6.91
CA VAL A 4 40.96 12.05 -6.12
C VAL A 4 41.04 12.40 -4.63
N GLU A 5 42.26 12.60 -4.11
CA GLU A 5 42.47 13.03 -2.74
C GLU A 5 41.81 14.41 -2.44
N LYS A 6 41.94 15.37 -3.38
CA LYS A 6 41.31 16.70 -3.26
C LYS A 6 39.78 16.58 -3.21
N ILE A 7 39.16 15.73 -4.07
CA ILE A 7 37.72 15.51 -4.07
C ILE A 7 37.28 14.90 -2.75
N PHE A 8 37.94 13.84 -2.30
CA PHE A 8 37.60 13.14 -1.07
C PHE A 8 37.64 14.09 0.14
N LYS A 9 38.79 14.76 0.36
CA LYS A 9 38.99 15.65 1.52
C LYS A 9 38.14 16.93 1.48
N ARG A 10 37.93 17.50 0.31
CA ARG A 10 37.22 18.79 0.20
C ARG A 10 35.70 18.65 0.10
N TYR A 11 35.18 17.58 -0.54
CA TYR A 11 33.77 17.50 -0.87
C TYR A 11 33.04 16.36 -0.16
N LEU A 12 33.70 15.26 0.20
CA LEU A 12 33.05 14.13 0.79
C LEU A 12 33.26 14.02 2.30
N VAL A 13 34.44 14.38 2.80
CA VAL A 13 34.82 14.18 4.19
C VAL A 13 35.35 15.50 4.77
N ASP A 14 35.05 15.74 6.05
CA ASP A 14 35.65 16.79 6.85
C ASP A 14 36.75 16.19 7.74
N GLU A 15 38.00 16.48 7.43
CA GLU A 15 39.16 15.95 8.17
C GLU A 15 39.28 16.46 9.61
N TYR A 16 38.61 17.56 9.93
CA TYR A 16 38.64 18.20 11.24
C TYR A 16 37.56 17.65 12.19
N GLN A 17 36.71 16.74 11.72
CA GLN A 17 35.66 16.09 12.50
C GLN A 17 35.99 14.61 12.69
N GLU A 18 35.86 14.12 13.93
CA GLU A 18 36.11 12.70 14.27
C GLU A 18 34.81 11.91 14.45
N ASP A 19 33.69 12.59 14.60
CA ASP A 19 32.36 12.02 14.86
C ASP A 19 31.55 11.79 13.57
N GLU A 20 30.25 11.60 13.72
CA GLU A 20 29.30 11.43 12.61
C GLU A 20 29.31 12.58 11.59
N ARG A 21 29.83 13.75 11.94
CA ARG A 21 29.96 14.92 11.05
C ARG A 21 31.11 14.80 10.08
N LYS A 22 31.94 13.78 10.21
CA LYS A 22 33.08 13.53 9.33
C LYS A 22 32.68 13.37 7.88
N VAL A 23 31.55 12.72 7.62
CA VAL A 23 30.98 12.60 6.27
C VAL A 23 30.02 13.76 6.04
N LYS A 24 30.29 14.57 4.99
CA LYS A 24 29.51 15.79 4.70
C LYS A 24 28.08 15.52 4.23
N LEU A 25 27.84 14.43 3.51
CA LEU A 25 26.52 14.00 3.09
C LEU A 25 26.04 12.92 4.03
N LYS A 26 24.90 13.13 4.69
CA LYS A 26 24.29 12.16 5.60
C LYS A 26 22.99 11.64 4.99
N PRO A 27 23.02 10.42 4.43
CA PRO A 27 21.79 9.74 4.05
C PRO A 27 20.95 9.38 5.28
N ILE A 28 19.68 9.04 5.07
CA ILE A 28 18.84 8.46 6.13
C ILE A 28 19.46 7.18 6.70
N LYS A 29 19.14 6.84 7.95
CA LYS A 29 19.80 5.72 8.70
C LYS A 29 19.95 4.43 7.90
N LYS A 30 18.93 4.05 7.11
CA LYS A 30 18.92 2.84 6.28
C LYS A 30 19.98 2.86 5.17
N ASP A 31 20.19 4.01 4.57
CA ASP A 31 21.15 4.19 3.47
C ASP A 31 22.56 4.55 3.98
N MET A 32 22.68 5.00 5.24
CA MET A 32 23.95 5.36 5.85
C MET A 32 24.95 4.23 5.82
N GLN A 33 24.54 3.02 6.20
CA GLN A 33 25.44 1.85 6.22
C GLN A 33 25.98 1.50 4.84
N ALA A 34 25.12 1.63 3.80
CA ALA A 34 25.53 1.41 2.42
C ALA A 34 26.45 2.53 1.93
N PHE A 35 26.18 3.77 2.30
CA PHE A 35 27.01 4.93 1.93
C PHE A 35 28.39 4.86 2.61
N ASP A 36 28.46 4.52 3.89
CA ASP A 36 29.70 4.32 4.61
C ASP A 36 30.52 3.16 4.02
N ALA A 37 29.83 2.08 3.60
CA ALA A 37 30.51 0.97 2.93
C ALA A 37 31.17 1.41 1.62
N LEU A 38 30.55 2.28 0.83
CA LEU A 38 31.13 2.84 -0.40
C LEU A 38 32.38 3.70 -0.13
N LEU A 39 32.45 4.38 1.02
CA LEU A 39 33.56 5.27 1.37
C LEU A 39 34.74 4.55 2.04
N TYR A 40 34.45 3.53 2.85
CA TYR A 40 35.44 2.98 3.78
C TYR A 40 35.68 1.45 3.65
N LYS A 41 34.88 0.72 2.85
CA LYS A 41 35.02 -0.72 2.69
C LYS A 41 35.46 -1.09 1.26
N PRO A 42 36.10 -2.25 1.09
CA PRO A 42 36.40 -2.78 -0.23
C PRO A 42 35.10 -3.22 -0.95
N LYS A 43 35.15 -3.28 -2.28
CA LYS A 43 33.97 -3.49 -3.16
C LYS A 43 33.20 -4.81 -2.89
N ASP A 44 33.85 -5.84 -2.43
CA ASP A 44 33.23 -7.12 -2.06
C ASP A 44 32.35 -7.03 -0.81
N GLN A 45 32.51 -5.98 0.00
CA GLN A 45 31.72 -5.72 1.20
C GLN A 45 30.62 -4.65 0.98
N TYR A 46 30.37 -4.23 -0.25
CA TYR A 46 29.27 -3.31 -0.56
C TYR A 46 27.91 -3.99 -0.37
N ILE A 47 26.94 -3.23 0.16
CA ILE A 47 25.54 -3.70 0.36
C ILE A 47 24.80 -3.63 -0.98
N LYS A 48 24.80 -4.73 -1.73
CA LYS A 48 24.30 -4.80 -3.12
C LYS A 48 22.81 -4.53 -3.25
N GLU A 49 22.03 -4.82 -2.24
CA GLU A 49 20.59 -4.64 -2.19
C GLU A 49 20.16 -3.17 -2.04
N SER A 50 21.09 -2.32 -1.56
CA SER A 50 20.83 -0.90 -1.37
C SER A 50 20.78 -0.14 -2.69
N ASN A 51 19.81 0.77 -2.82
CA ASN A 51 19.74 1.70 -3.94
C ASN A 51 20.95 2.64 -4.01
N VAL A 52 21.57 2.94 -2.88
CA VAL A 52 22.82 3.72 -2.83
C VAL A 52 23.93 3.00 -3.61
N THR A 53 24.09 1.70 -3.36
CA THR A 53 25.10 0.89 -4.08
C THR A 53 24.76 0.74 -5.56
N ARG A 54 23.49 0.49 -5.89
CA ARG A 54 23.02 0.38 -7.28
C ARG A 54 23.25 1.66 -8.07
N ASN A 55 22.96 2.82 -7.47
CA ASN A 55 23.22 4.11 -8.07
C ASN A 55 24.72 4.36 -8.22
N TYR A 56 25.53 4.00 -7.23
CA TYR A 56 26.99 4.08 -7.35
C TYR A 56 27.50 3.24 -8.55
N ASP A 57 27.09 1.99 -8.66
CA ASP A 57 27.48 1.13 -9.78
C ASP A 57 27.00 1.68 -11.13
N PHE A 58 25.79 2.21 -11.19
CA PHE A 58 25.27 2.88 -12.39
C PHE A 58 26.16 4.06 -12.81
N PHE A 59 26.46 4.97 -11.90
CA PHE A 59 27.30 6.13 -12.22
C PHE A 59 28.74 5.73 -12.49
N TYR A 60 29.28 4.77 -11.77
CA TYR A 60 30.63 4.24 -12.02
C TYR A 60 30.75 3.69 -13.45
N ASN A 61 29.82 2.86 -13.87
CA ASN A 61 29.80 2.30 -15.22
C ASN A 61 29.58 3.40 -16.29
N LYS A 62 28.71 4.36 -16.01
CA LYS A 62 28.45 5.49 -16.89
C LYS A 62 29.71 6.34 -17.10
N ILE A 63 30.40 6.71 -16.03
CA ILE A 63 31.62 7.51 -16.05
C ILE A 63 32.74 6.79 -16.80
N THR A 64 32.90 5.49 -16.55
CA THR A 64 33.95 4.69 -17.23
C THR A 64 33.68 4.50 -18.73
N SER A 65 32.41 4.59 -19.16
CA SER A 65 32.02 4.38 -20.56
C SER A 65 31.96 5.68 -21.39
N ILE A 66 31.94 6.87 -20.75
CA ILE A 66 31.67 8.12 -21.45
C ILE A 66 32.89 8.70 -22.21
N GLY A 67 34.08 8.15 -21.95
CA GLY A 67 35.31 8.56 -22.62
C GLY A 67 35.90 9.93 -22.18
N LEU A 68 35.34 10.53 -21.11
CA LEU A 68 35.90 11.75 -20.52
C LEU A 68 36.99 11.42 -19.51
N THR A 69 37.97 12.29 -19.40
CA THR A 69 38.94 12.25 -18.32
C THR A 69 38.30 12.69 -17.01
N LEU A 70 38.85 12.24 -15.86
CA LEU A 70 38.36 12.68 -14.56
C LEU A 70 38.43 14.17 -14.33
N ASP A 71 39.43 14.86 -14.93
CA ASP A 71 39.56 16.31 -14.84
C ASP A 71 38.43 17.01 -15.62
N GLU A 72 38.13 16.56 -16.84
CA GLU A 72 37.02 17.11 -17.65
C GLU A 72 35.68 16.90 -16.98
N LEU A 73 35.46 15.70 -16.43
CA LEU A 73 34.24 15.39 -15.68
C LEU A 73 34.09 16.30 -14.45
N PHE A 74 35.17 16.46 -13.69
CA PHE A 74 35.16 17.32 -12.50
C PHE A 74 34.93 18.80 -12.84
N GLU A 75 35.55 19.32 -13.91
CA GLU A 75 35.28 20.68 -14.38
C GLU A 75 33.83 20.84 -14.87
N THR A 76 33.23 19.78 -15.42
CA THR A 76 31.84 19.82 -15.85
C THR A 76 30.88 19.82 -14.63
N ILE A 77 31.16 19.02 -13.60
CA ILE A 77 30.39 19.02 -12.35
C ILE A 77 30.40 20.39 -11.67
N LYS A 78 31.55 21.10 -11.72
CA LYS A 78 31.68 22.45 -11.14
C LYS A 78 30.82 23.52 -11.85
N LYS A 79 30.30 23.24 -13.04
CA LYS A 79 29.38 24.14 -13.76
C LYS A 79 27.93 23.98 -13.30
N LEU A 80 27.61 22.96 -12.48
CA LEU A 80 26.31 22.84 -11.90
C LEU A 80 26.03 23.97 -10.92
N GLU A 81 24.93 24.66 -11.12
CA GLU A 81 24.46 25.74 -10.26
C GLU A 81 23.45 25.21 -9.26
N VAL A 82 23.57 25.68 -8.02
CA VAL A 82 22.66 25.30 -6.91
C VAL A 82 22.13 26.61 -6.32
N ILE A 83 20.82 26.68 -6.19
CA ILE A 83 20.16 27.77 -5.47
C ILE A 83 20.07 27.38 -3.99
N ASN A 84 20.71 28.17 -3.14
CA ASN A 84 20.62 28.01 -1.69
C ASN A 84 19.72 29.13 -1.13
N ILE A 85 18.54 28.75 -0.68
CA ILE A 85 17.56 29.66 -0.06
C ILE A 85 17.64 29.48 1.46
N ARG A 86 17.93 30.57 2.17
CA ARG A 86 17.82 30.62 3.62
C ARG A 86 16.46 31.19 3.96
N LEU A 87 15.77 30.52 4.88
CA LEU A 87 14.48 30.96 5.40
C LEU A 87 14.70 31.87 6.60
N ASP A 88 13.93 32.93 6.69
CA ASP A 88 13.84 33.80 7.85
C ASP A 88 12.77 33.32 8.83
N GLU A 89 12.69 33.91 10.03
CA GLU A 89 11.73 33.48 11.07
C GLU A 89 10.27 33.67 10.66
N ASP A 90 9.99 34.60 9.75
CA ASP A 90 8.65 34.90 9.24
C ASP A 90 8.25 34.02 8.02
N ASP A 91 9.18 33.25 7.48
CA ASP A 91 8.91 32.38 6.34
C ASP A 91 8.16 31.13 6.75
N ASP A 92 7.17 30.71 5.94
CA ASP A 92 6.55 29.39 6.06
C ASP A 92 7.35 28.35 5.25
N PRO A 93 8.15 27.49 5.92
CA PRO A 93 8.97 26.49 5.23
C PRO A 93 8.13 25.52 4.39
N GLN A 94 6.91 25.21 4.83
CA GLN A 94 6.01 24.29 4.14
C GLN A 94 5.50 24.90 2.83
N LEU A 95 5.08 26.15 2.86
CA LEU A 95 4.57 26.87 1.69
C LEU A 95 5.68 27.05 0.63
N ILE A 96 6.89 27.41 1.07
CA ILE A 96 8.06 27.56 0.19
C ILE A 96 8.43 26.21 -0.43
N PHE A 97 8.47 25.14 0.39
CA PHE A 97 8.75 23.79 -0.08
C PHE A 97 7.73 23.31 -1.13
N GLU A 98 6.43 23.54 -0.90
CA GLU A 98 5.37 23.20 -1.84
C GLU A 98 5.52 23.98 -3.16
N SER A 99 5.84 25.27 -3.08
CA SER A 99 6.03 26.13 -4.25
C SER A 99 7.23 25.71 -5.10
N LEU A 100 8.37 25.42 -4.48
CA LEU A 100 9.59 25.02 -5.18
C LEU A 100 9.45 23.64 -5.84
N ASN A 101 8.79 22.69 -5.18
CA ASN A 101 8.60 21.36 -5.72
C ASN A 101 7.56 21.30 -6.85
N SER A 102 6.73 22.33 -7.01
CA SER A 102 5.80 22.41 -8.15
C SER A 102 6.49 22.61 -9.52
N THR A 103 7.78 22.92 -9.53
CA THR A 103 8.57 23.22 -10.74
C THR A 103 9.63 22.16 -11.09
N GLY A 104 9.75 21.07 -10.29
CA GLY A 104 10.76 20.02 -10.45
C GLY A 104 10.19 18.60 -10.63
N LEU A 105 10.97 17.60 -10.23
CA LEU A 105 10.45 16.23 -10.05
C LEU A 105 9.44 16.24 -8.92
N ASP A 106 8.18 15.93 -9.25
CA ASP A 106 7.10 15.92 -8.27
C ASP A 106 7.42 14.93 -7.14
N LEU A 107 7.37 15.41 -5.91
CA LEU A 107 7.34 14.54 -4.74
C LEU A 107 6.10 13.66 -4.78
N SER A 108 6.25 12.43 -4.31
CA SER A 108 5.07 11.60 -4.08
C SER A 108 4.12 12.27 -3.09
N GLU A 109 2.85 11.97 -3.18
CA GLU A 109 1.86 12.49 -2.22
C GLU A 109 2.22 12.12 -0.78
N ALA A 110 2.79 10.91 -0.58
CA ALA A 110 3.30 10.47 0.72
C ALA A 110 4.48 11.32 1.23
N ASP A 111 5.41 11.72 0.36
CA ASP A 111 6.52 12.60 0.76
C ASP A 111 6.03 13.97 1.20
N LYS A 112 5.02 14.52 0.51
CA LYS A 112 4.39 15.78 0.89
C LYS A 112 3.72 15.67 2.27
N ILE A 113 3.03 14.55 2.53
CA ILE A 113 2.39 14.27 3.83
C ILE A 113 3.44 14.11 4.94
N ARG A 114 4.50 13.35 4.69
CA ARG A 114 5.61 13.21 5.65
C ARG A 114 6.17 14.59 6.02
N ASN A 115 6.44 15.41 5.02
CA ASN A 115 6.99 16.73 5.25
C ASN A 115 6.01 17.62 6.03
N TYR A 116 4.73 17.62 5.70
CA TYR A 116 3.69 18.32 6.45
C TYR A 116 3.67 17.93 7.93
N LEU A 117 3.82 16.63 8.23
CA LEU A 117 3.80 16.12 9.59
C LEU A 117 5.07 16.42 10.38
N LEU A 118 6.24 16.40 9.72
CA LEU A 118 7.54 16.44 10.38
C LEU A 118 8.27 17.78 10.25
N MET A 119 7.96 18.60 9.23
CA MET A 119 8.57 19.92 9.10
C MET A 119 8.17 20.84 10.25
N SER A 120 9.03 21.80 10.53
CA SER A 120 8.85 22.79 11.62
C SER A 120 8.91 22.23 13.04
N LEU A 121 9.27 20.97 13.22
CA LEU A 121 9.57 20.37 14.52
C LEU A 121 11.05 20.54 14.86
N ALA A 122 11.36 20.56 16.16
CA ALA A 122 12.74 20.50 16.60
C ALA A 122 13.43 19.22 16.08
N PRO A 123 14.72 19.26 15.71
CA PRO A 123 15.40 18.11 15.09
C PRO A 123 15.30 16.80 15.88
N ALA A 124 15.36 16.86 17.20
CA ALA A 124 15.23 15.68 18.07
C ALA A 124 13.81 15.09 18.03
N GLU A 125 12.79 15.94 18.04
CA GLU A 125 11.38 15.53 17.93
C GLU A 125 11.08 14.97 16.53
N GLN A 126 11.59 15.60 15.49
CA GLN A 126 11.47 15.11 14.13
C GLN A 126 12.07 13.71 13.97
N ASP A 127 13.27 13.46 14.49
CA ASP A 127 13.94 12.13 14.43
C ASP A 127 13.17 11.09 15.25
N ASP A 128 12.64 11.47 16.40
CA ASP A 128 11.82 10.57 17.24
C ASP A 128 10.53 10.16 16.52
N LEU A 129 9.74 11.11 16.05
CA LEU A 129 8.47 10.82 15.35
C LEU A 129 8.69 10.07 14.04
N TYR A 130 9.74 10.41 13.29
CA TYR A 130 10.11 9.68 12.09
C TYR A 130 10.45 8.23 12.41
N THR A 131 11.31 7.99 13.39
CA THR A 131 11.81 6.65 13.72
C THR A 131 10.72 5.77 14.35
N ARG A 132 9.87 6.35 15.20
CA ARG A 132 8.83 5.60 15.92
C ARG A 132 7.60 5.29 15.06
N PHE A 133 7.25 6.18 14.15
CA PHE A 133 5.98 6.08 13.43
C PHE A 133 6.12 6.08 11.91
N TRP A 134 6.78 7.10 11.31
CA TRP A 134 6.78 7.20 9.85
C TRP A 134 7.60 6.10 9.15
N ASN A 135 8.78 5.80 9.64
CA ASN A 135 9.60 4.72 9.08
C ASN A 135 8.90 3.35 9.15
N PRO A 136 8.26 2.95 10.27
CA PRO A 136 7.39 1.78 10.28
C PRO A 136 6.23 1.84 9.27
N ILE A 137 5.58 3.01 9.08
CA ILE A 137 4.54 3.16 8.05
C ILE A 137 5.11 2.84 6.66
N GLU A 138 6.28 3.39 6.29
CA GLU A 138 6.93 3.09 5.03
C GLU A 138 7.22 1.58 4.87
N GLU A 139 7.68 0.91 5.91
CA GLU A 139 7.94 -0.54 5.90
C GLU A 139 6.66 -1.37 5.77
N PHE A 140 5.64 -1.07 6.56
CA PHE A 140 4.35 -1.75 6.52
C PHE A 140 3.63 -1.60 5.17
N THR A 141 3.85 -0.50 4.49
CA THR A 141 3.24 -0.22 3.18
C THR A 141 4.13 -0.62 2.00
N LYS A 142 5.22 -1.36 2.24
CA LYS A 142 6.19 -1.78 1.20
C LYS A 142 6.71 -0.60 0.38
N TYR A 143 6.90 0.54 1.03
CA TYR A 143 7.33 1.81 0.45
C TYR A 143 6.35 2.43 -0.56
N ASP A 144 5.05 2.10 -0.46
CA ASP A 144 3.95 2.82 -1.09
C ASP A 144 2.96 3.39 -0.06
N PRO A 145 3.36 4.38 0.75
CA PRO A 145 2.46 4.96 1.74
C PRO A 145 1.31 5.77 1.11
N SER A 146 1.42 6.21 -0.15
CA SER A 146 0.37 7.00 -0.80
C SER A 146 -0.94 6.22 -0.95
N SER A 147 -0.86 4.96 -1.35
CA SER A 147 -2.02 4.07 -1.45
C SER A 147 -2.64 3.80 -0.07
N PHE A 148 -1.80 3.53 0.92
CA PHE A 148 -2.26 3.36 2.31
C PHE A 148 -2.97 4.61 2.84
N VAL A 149 -2.39 5.81 2.68
CA VAL A 149 -3.00 7.06 3.19
C VAL A 149 -4.35 7.32 2.51
N ARG A 150 -4.48 7.03 1.22
CA ARG A 150 -5.78 7.11 0.54
C ARG A 150 -6.83 6.20 1.20
N ASP A 151 -6.47 4.97 1.48
CA ASP A 151 -7.38 3.99 2.07
C ASP A 151 -7.67 4.31 3.55
N TYR A 152 -6.69 4.80 4.29
CA TYR A 152 -6.83 5.32 5.65
C TYR A 152 -7.83 6.50 5.70
N LEU A 153 -7.65 7.51 4.86
CA LEU A 153 -8.57 8.64 4.78
C LEU A 153 -9.98 8.22 4.32
N THR A 154 -10.06 7.27 3.39
CA THR A 154 -11.34 6.69 2.96
C THR A 154 -12.06 6.04 4.13
N MET A 155 -11.35 5.27 4.95
CA MET A 155 -11.88 4.66 6.18
C MET A 155 -12.35 5.72 7.19
N LYS A 156 -11.53 6.74 7.45
CA LYS A 156 -11.85 7.80 8.43
C LYS A 156 -13.02 8.69 7.98
N GLN A 157 -13.06 9.09 6.71
CA GLN A 157 -14.04 10.05 6.19
C GLN A 157 -15.25 9.40 5.51
N GLY A 158 -15.14 8.13 5.03
CA GLY A 158 -16.15 7.46 4.22
C GLY A 158 -16.27 8.02 2.80
N LYS A 159 -15.25 8.71 2.33
CA LYS A 159 -15.17 9.30 0.98
C LYS A 159 -13.84 8.88 0.34
N ILE A 160 -13.91 8.49 -0.93
CA ILE A 160 -12.72 8.05 -1.68
C ILE A 160 -12.01 9.26 -2.24
N GLY A 161 -10.78 9.47 -1.80
CA GLY A 161 -9.90 10.49 -2.33
C GLY A 161 -9.24 10.09 -3.64
N ARG A 162 -8.97 11.06 -4.51
CA ARG A 162 -8.10 10.85 -5.68
C ARG A 162 -6.66 10.75 -5.19
N ILE A 163 -5.93 9.76 -5.69
CA ILE A 163 -4.54 9.50 -5.27
C ILE A 163 -3.61 10.69 -5.54
N ASP A 164 -3.81 11.38 -6.67
CA ASP A 164 -3.03 12.55 -7.08
C ASP A 164 -3.37 13.85 -6.30
N LYS A 165 -4.29 13.77 -5.36
CA LYS A 165 -4.71 14.87 -4.49
C LYS A 165 -4.76 14.50 -3.01
N ILE A 166 -4.18 13.36 -2.68
CA ILE A 166 -4.33 12.81 -1.33
C ILE A 166 -3.65 13.68 -0.27
N TYR A 167 -2.60 14.38 -0.62
CA TYR A 167 -1.95 15.35 0.26
C TYR A 167 -2.91 16.45 0.72
N PHE A 168 -3.64 17.08 -0.22
CA PHE A 168 -4.58 18.15 0.13
C PHE A 168 -5.74 17.64 0.99
N ILE A 169 -6.25 16.45 0.68
CA ILE A 169 -7.31 15.80 1.46
C ILE A 169 -6.81 15.46 2.88
N PHE A 170 -5.56 15.01 2.99
CA PHE A 170 -4.93 14.72 4.27
C PHE A 170 -4.74 15.97 5.12
N LYS A 171 -4.24 17.05 4.51
CA LYS A 171 -4.05 18.34 5.18
C LYS A 171 -5.38 18.88 5.71
N GLU A 172 -6.43 18.91 4.87
CA GLU A 172 -7.79 19.31 5.29
C GLU A 172 -8.31 18.44 6.44
N TYR A 173 -8.09 17.13 6.38
CA TYR A 173 -8.49 16.21 7.45
C TYR A 173 -7.75 16.50 8.75
N ALA A 174 -6.45 16.67 8.72
CA ALA A 174 -5.63 16.94 9.90
C ALA A 174 -6.00 18.27 10.57
N GLU A 175 -6.18 19.33 9.76
CA GLU A 175 -6.59 20.66 10.24
C GLU A 175 -8.01 20.66 10.81
N THR A 176 -8.97 20.02 10.12
CA THR A 176 -10.37 19.96 10.57
C THR A 176 -10.54 19.12 11.83
N ALA A 177 -9.82 18.01 11.93
CA ALA A 177 -9.90 17.13 13.10
C ALA A 177 -9.17 17.70 14.32
N ASN A 178 -8.33 18.72 14.14
CA ASN A 178 -7.53 19.36 15.19
C ASN A 178 -6.77 18.35 16.08
N ILE A 179 -6.21 17.32 15.44
CA ILE A 179 -5.43 16.27 16.12
C ILE A 179 -3.97 16.68 16.09
N ASP A 180 -3.27 16.53 17.22
CA ASP A 180 -1.83 16.77 17.25
C ASP A 180 -1.06 15.75 16.36
N ARG A 181 0.12 16.16 15.89
CA ARG A 181 0.89 15.40 14.90
C ARG A 181 1.35 14.03 15.39
N ALA A 182 1.71 13.94 16.69
CA ALA A 182 2.17 12.67 17.26
C ALA A 182 1.03 11.67 17.36
N THR A 183 -0.13 12.09 17.87
CA THR A 183 -1.35 11.27 17.91
C THR A 183 -1.81 10.84 16.53
N LEU A 184 -1.73 11.73 15.53
CA LEU A 184 -2.09 11.40 14.16
C LEU A 184 -1.12 10.36 13.55
N LEU A 185 0.18 10.52 13.77
CA LEU A 185 1.19 9.56 13.32
C LEU A 185 1.05 8.21 14.02
N GLU A 186 0.74 8.19 15.31
CA GLU A 186 0.48 6.96 16.06
C GLU A 186 -0.74 6.22 15.51
N ASP A 187 -1.84 6.92 15.27
CA ASP A 187 -3.05 6.35 14.66
C ASP A 187 -2.79 5.82 13.25
N MET A 188 -2.06 6.58 12.42
CA MET A 188 -1.64 6.13 11.09
C MET A 188 -0.76 4.87 11.17
N ASN A 189 0.21 4.83 12.07
CA ASN A 189 1.09 3.67 12.25
C ASN A 189 0.31 2.43 12.71
N HIS A 190 -0.65 2.59 13.61
CA HIS A 190 -1.56 1.53 14.02
C HIS A 190 -2.29 0.92 12.82
N TYR A 191 -2.91 1.77 11.98
CA TYR A 191 -3.63 1.29 10.80
C TYR A 191 -2.70 0.82 9.67
N ALA A 192 -1.49 1.34 9.55
CA ALA A 192 -0.50 0.82 8.59
C ALA A 192 -0.09 -0.62 8.92
N LYS A 193 0.02 -0.96 10.21
CA LYS A 193 0.25 -2.34 10.64
C LYS A 193 -0.89 -3.26 10.24
N ILE A 194 -2.15 -2.84 10.47
CA ILE A 194 -3.32 -3.62 10.05
C ILE A 194 -3.39 -3.73 8.52
N TYR A 195 -3.11 -2.65 7.81
CA TYR A 195 -3.02 -2.64 6.35
C TYR A 195 -2.01 -3.69 5.84
N SER A 196 -0.82 -3.74 6.45
CA SER A 196 0.19 -4.75 6.14
C SER A 196 -0.29 -6.17 6.39
N GLN A 197 -0.97 -6.41 7.51
CA GLN A 197 -1.54 -7.72 7.83
C GLN A 197 -2.60 -8.15 6.80
N VAL A 198 -3.45 -7.22 6.37
CA VAL A 198 -4.44 -7.46 5.32
C VAL A 198 -3.75 -7.71 3.97
N ASP A 199 -2.76 -6.90 3.62
CA ASP A 199 -2.03 -7.01 2.35
C ASP A 199 -1.20 -8.28 2.24
N ASN A 200 -0.70 -8.82 3.35
CA ASN A 200 0.05 -10.08 3.39
C ASN A 200 -0.84 -11.29 3.72
N ALA A 201 -2.13 -11.08 3.99
CA ALA A 201 -3.05 -12.10 4.51
C ALA A 201 -2.52 -12.77 5.81
N GLU A 202 -2.09 -11.95 6.77
CA GLU A 202 -1.51 -12.36 8.06
C GLU A 202 -2.36 -11.82 9.21
N VAL A 203 -3.68 -12.09 9.18
CA VAL A 203 -4.67 -11.53 10.13
C VAL A 203 -5.00 -12.47 11.28
N GLY A 204 -4.38 -13.65 11.36
CA GLY A 204 -4.62 -14.59 12.44
C GLY A 204 -4.20 -16.01 12.08
N THR A 205 -5.10 -16.99 12.30
CA THR A 205 -4.81 -18.39 12.03
C THR A 205 -4.62 -18.71 10.55
N VAL A 206 -4.04 -19.87 10.26
CA VAL A 206 -3.85 -20.35 8.88
C VAL A 206 -5.17 -20.37 8.11
N LYS A 207 -6.29 -20.68 8.79
CA LYS A 207 -7.63 -20.72 8.19
C LYS A 207 -8.10 -19.32 7.78
N LEU A 208 -7.95 -18.32 8.65
CA LEU A 208 -8.29 -16.92 8.34
C LEU A 208 -7.40 -16.36 7.26
N ASN A 209 -6.09 -16.59 7.35
CA ASN A 209 -5.12 -16.12 6.39
C ASN A 209 -5.40 -16.66 4.98
N ARG A 210 -5.73 -17.96 4.89
CA ARG A 210 -6.15 -18.56 3.61
C ARG A 210 -7.42 -17.91 3.08
N LYS A 211 -8.42 -17.69 3.93
CA LYS A 211 -9.69 -17.07 3.53
C LYS A 211 -9.49 -15.67 2.98
N LEU A 212 -8.68 -14.86 3.65
CA LEU A 212 -8.34 -13.52 3.20
C LEU A 212 -7.53 -13.54 1.89
N ASN A 213 -6.60 -14.48 1.75
CA ASN A 213 -5.82 -14.64 0.52
C ASN A 213 -6.71 -15.02 -0.68
N GLN A 214 -7.74 -15.83 -0.48
CA GLN A 214 -8.74 -16.15 -1.50
C GLN A 214 -9.53 -14.91 -1.93
N LEU A 215 -9.93 -14.05 -0.97
CA LEU A 215 -10.56 -12.76 -1.28
C LEU A 215 -9.63 -11.85 -2.11
N ARG A 216 -8.33 -11.85 -1.83
CA ARG A 216 -7.34 -11.07 -2.58
C ARG A 216 -7.26 -11.48 -4.06
N THR A 217 -7.53 -12.74 -4.37
CA THR A 217 -7.60 -13.22 -5.78
C THR A 217 -8.68 -12.48 -6.58
N LEU A 218 -9.70 -11.94 -5.91
CA LEU A 218 -10.77 -11.15 -6.53
C LEU A 218 -10.43 -9.65 -6.69
N ASP A 219 -9.15 -9.24 -6.52
CA ASP A 219 -8.73 -7.84 -6.54
C ASP A 219 -9.38 -7.01 -5.42
N SER A 220 -9.18 -7.46 -4.19
CA SER A 220 -9.88 -6.94 -3.00
C SER A 220 -9.28 -5.66 -2.40
N THR A 221 -8.32 -5.00 -3.05
CA THR A 221 -7.74 -3.74 -2.55
C THR A 221 -8.81 -2.66 -2.31
N ILE A 222 -9.91 -2.69 -3.08
CA ILE A 222 -11.08 -1.83 -2.89
C ILE A 222 -11.70 -1.97 -1.48
N ALA A 223 -11.56 -3.12 -0.83
CA ALA A 223 -12.13 -3.39 0.49
C ALA A 223 -11.15 -3.08 1.65
N TYR A 224 -9.94 -2.61 1.39
CA TYR A 224 -8.96 -2.31 2.43
C TYR A 224 -9.47 -1.31 3.48
N PRO A 225 -10.18 -0.22 3.12
CA PRO A 225 -10.80 0.65 4.13
C PRO A 225 -11.74 -0.08 5.08
N PHE A 226 -12.54 -1.02 4.57
CA PHE A 226 -13.41 -1.86 5.39
C PHE A 226 -12.61 -2.83 6.26
N PHE A 227 -11.62 -3.53 5.68
CA PHE A 227 -10.84 -4.51 6.43
C PHE A 227 -10.01 -3.88 7.54
N MET A 228 -9.39 -2.72 7.32
CA MET A 228 -8.68 -2.01 8.37
C MET A 228 -9.59 -1.68 9.55
N ALA A 229 -10.77 -1.11 9.28
CA ALA A 229 -11.72 -0.77 10.32
C ALA A 229 -12.31 -2.01 11.02
N PHE A 230 -12.61 -3.07 10.26
CA PHE A 230 -13.15 -4.31 10.79
C PHE A 230 -12.18 -5.08 11.68
N PHE A 231 -10.91 -5.24 11.26
CA PHE A 231 -9.91 -5.96 12.05
C PHE A 231 -9.51 -5.19 13.32
N ASP A 232 -9.45 -3.87 13.25
CA ASP A 232 -9.29 -3.02 14.45
C ASP A 232 -10.44 -3.22 15.43
N TYR A 233 -11.68 -3.18 14.94
CA TYR A 233 -12.87 -3.44 15.74
C TYR A 233 -12.86 -4.86 16.32
N ALA A 234 -12.61 -5.89 15.50
CA ALA A 234 -12.59 -7.28 15.91
C ALA A 234 -11.59 -7.53 17.04
N THR A 235 -10.41 -6.90 16.95
CA THR A 235 -9.40 -6.97 18.02
C THR A 235 -9.85 -6.26 19.30
N LYS A 236 -10.45 -5.07 19.18
CA LYS A 236 -10.90 -4.27 20.34
C LYS A 236 -12.04 -4.92 21.12
N VAL A 237 -12.98 -5.58 20.42
CA VAL A 237 -14.13 -6.23 21.08
C VAL A 237 -13.88 -7.71 21.37
N GLY A 238 -12.76 -8.27 20.89
CA GLY A 238 -12.42 -9.68 21.11
C GLY A 238 -13.32 -10.65 20.34
N LEU A 239 -13.61 -10.37 19.03
CA LEU A 239 -14.38 -11.31 18.21
C LEU A 239 -13.66 -12.64 18.07
N GLU A 240 -14.43 -13.72 18.17
CA GLU A 240 -13.95 -15.09 17.96
C GLU A 240 -13.55 -15.31 16.50
N GLU A 241 -12.61 -16.21 16.27
CA GLU A 241 -12.15 -16.58 14.91
C GLU A 241 -13.28 -16.96 13.98
N THR A 242 -14.26 -17.68 14.51
CA THR A 242 -15.45 -18.15 13.77
C THR A 242 -16.30 -16.97 13.29
N GLU A 243 -16.43 -15.92 14.08
CA GLU A 243 -17.18 -14.71 13.72
C GLU A 243 -16.43 -13.92 12.62
N ILE A 244 -15.11 -13.76 12.79
CA ILE A 244 -14.27 -13.13 11.77
C ILE A 244 -14.36 -13.89 10.44
N TYR A 245 -14.26 -15.22 10.49
CA TYR A 245 -14.39 -16.06 9.31
C TYR A 245 -15.74 -15.88 8.61
N GLN A 246 -16.83 -15.82 9.36
CA GLN A 246 -18.18 -15.60 8.83
C GLN A 246 -18.30 -14.21 8.16
N VAL A 247 -17.69 -13.17 8.71
CA VAL A 247 -17.65 -11.85 8.07
C VAL A 247 -16.94 -11.92 6.72
N LEU A 248 -15.77 -12.58 6.67
CA LEU A 248 -15.04 -12.77 5.40
C LEU A 248 -15.85 -13.59 4.39
N ASP A 249 -16.64 -14.60 4.85
CA ASP A 249 -17.54 -15.37 4.00
C ASP A 249 -18.64 -14.51 3.37
N VAL A 250 -19.25 -13.61 4.14
CA VAL A 250 -20.27 -12.71 3.62
C VAL A 250 -19.69 -11.74 2.59
N ILE A 251 -18.52 -11.19 2.85
CA ILE A 251 -17.84 -10.31 1.90
C ILE A 251 -17.48 -11.04 0.60
N GLU A 252 -16.97 -12.28 0.71
CA GLU A 252 -16.68 -13.12 -0.44
C GLU A 252 -17.96 -13.43 -1.23
N ALA A 253 -19.02 -13.85 -0.57
CA ALA A 253 -20.29 -14.13 -1.22
C ALA A 253 -20.84 -12.90 -1.96
N TYR A 254 -20.80 -11.73 -1.33
CA TYR A 254 -21.21 -10.50 -1.95
C TYR A 254 -20.40 -10.19 -3.23
N TRP A 255 -19.09 -10.34 -3.16
CA TRP A 255 -18.22 -10.07 -4.29
C TRP A 255 -18.37 -11.07 -5.43
N ALA A 256 -18.31 -12.37 -5.10
CA ALA A 256 -18.42 -13.46 -6.08
C ALA A 256 -19.76 -13.43 -6.83
N ARG A 257 -20.88 -13.23 -6.13
CA ARG A 257 -22.20 -13.11 -6.74
C ARG A 257 -22.26 -11.95 -7.73
N ARG A 258 -21.69 -10.81 -7.39
CA ARG A 258 -21.65 -9.64 -8.27
C ARG A 258 -20.84 -9.88 -9.54
N ILE A 259 -19.72 -10.59 -9.42
CA ILE A 259 -18.91 -10.99 -10.57
C ILE A 259 -19.69 -11.94 -11.48
N ILE A 260 -20.37 -12.91 -10.91
CA ILE A 260 -21.21 -13.87 -11.65
C ILE A 260 -22.33 -13.12 -12.41
N CYS A 261 -22.99 -12.18 -11.75
CA CYS A 261 -24.13 -11.40 -12.30
C CYS A 261 -23.68 -10.17 -13.12
N TYR A 262 -22.45 -10.08 -13.59
CA TYR A 262 -21.92 -8.97 -14.42
C TYR A 262 -22.09 -7.57 -13.83
N LEU A 263 -22.19 -7.44 -12.50
CA LEU A 263 -22.35 -6.15 -11.87
C LEU A 263 -21.04 -5.37 -11.81
N PRO A 264 -21.03 -4.07 -12.11
CA PRO A 264 -19.83 -3.26 -12.17
C PRO A 264 -19.17 -3.13 -10.78
N SER A 265 -17.83 -3.21 -10.74
CA SER A 265 -17.05 -3.07 -9.50
C SER A 265 -17.00 -1.64 -8.94
N ASN A 266 -17.26 -0.61 -9.77
CA ASN A 266 -17.17 0.80 -9.36
C ASN A 266 -18.06 1.15 -8.15
N ALA A 267 -19.20 0.45 -7.99
CA ALA A 267 -20.08 0.64 -6.84
C ALA A 267 -19.47 0.13 -5.54
N LEU A 268 -18.59 -0.88 -5.60
CA LEU A 268 -17.96 -1.49 -4.44
C LEU A 268 -17.09 -0.51 -3.66
N ASN A 269 -16.38 0.38 -4.37
CA ASN A 269 -15.59 1.44 -3.73
C ASN A 269 -16.43 2.23 -2.71
N LYS A 270 -17.64 2.66 -3.12
CA LYS A 270 -18.53 3.44 -2.25
C LYS A 270 -19.09 2.59 -1.11
N VAL A 271 -19.36 1.32 -1.37
CA VAL A 271 -19.85 0.39 -0.33
C VAL A 271 -18.78 0.21 0.74
N PHE A 272 -17.56 -0.19 0.37
CA PHE A 272 -16.50 -0.49 1.33
C PHE A 272 -15.95 0.75 2.06
N ALA A 273 -16.09 1.94 1.47
CA ALA A 273 -15.77 3.18 2.15
C ALA A 273 -16.61 3.46 3.40
N THR A 274 -17.86 2.95 3.47
CA THR A 274 -18.78 3.24 4.57
C THR A 274 -19.30 2.00 5.29
N LEU A 275 -19.09 0.80 4.76
CA LEU A 275 -19.73 -0.43 5.22
C LEU A 275 -19.58 -0.69 6.72
N HIS A 276 -18.34 -0.59 7.24
CA HIS A 276 -18.10 -0.81 8.67
C HIS A 276 -18.88 0.20 9.54
N ARG A 277 -18.82 1.46 9.18
CA ARG A 277 -19.58 2.52 9.88
C ARG A 277 -21.08 2.31 9.79
N ASP A 278 -21.58 1.92 8.61
CA ASP A 278 -23.00 1.61 8.40
C ASP A 278 -23.45 0.45 9.34
N VAL A 279 -22.60 -0.58 9.49
CA VAL A 279 -22.84 -1.69 10.42
C VAL A 279 -22.86 -1.20 11.86
N LEU A 280 -21.83 -0.47 12.30
CA LEU A 280 -21.75 0.01 13.68
C LEU A 280 -22.90 0.93 14.07
N ASN A 281 -23.37 1.76 13.14
CA ASN A 281 -24.54 2.63 13.39
C ASN A 281 -25.78 1.81 13.75
N HIS A 282 -25.97 0.64 13.15
CA HIS A 282 -27.10 -0.23 13.47
C HIS A 282 -26.87 -1.08 14.73
N VAL A 283 -25.63 -1.54 14.97
CA VAL A 283 -25.29 -2.27 16.22
C VAL A 283 -25.52 -1.38 17.44
N ASN A 284 -25.05 -0.13 17.39
CA ASN A 284 -25.09 0.80 18.52
C ASN A 284 -26.50 1.39 18.79
N THR A 285 -27.42 1.31 17.84
CA THR A 285 -28.80 1.80 18.01
C THR A 285 -29.75 0.77 18.64
N ALA A 286 -29.33 -0.50 18.75
CA ALA A 286 -30.14 -1.54 19.38
C ALA A 286 -30.05 -1.44 20.91
N SER A 287 -31.20 -1.52 21.60
CA SER A 287 -31.29 -1.53 23.07
C SER A 287 -30.63 -2.79 23.66
N ASN A 288 -29.95 -2.61 24.79
CA ASN A 288 -28.96 -3.51 25.39
C ASN A 288 -29.36 -4.98 25.68
N GLU A 289 -30.60 -5.40 25.56
CA GLU A 289 -31.00 -6.77 25.91
C GLU A 289 -30.97 -7.77 24.74
N THR A 290 -30.89 -7.28 23.51
CA THR A 290 -30.85 -8.14 22.29
C THR A 290 -30.07 -7.46 21.15
N ALA A 291 -28.89 -6.94 21.45
CA ALA A 291 -28.06 -6.33 20.39
C ALA A 291 -27.74 -7.37 19.30
N PRO A 292 -28.08 -7.13 18.03
CA PRO A 292 -27.79 -8.08 16.96
C PRO A 292 -26.28 -8.24 16.80
N SER A 293 -25.83 -9.43 16.39
CA SER A 293 -24.42 -9.65 16.13
C SER A 293 -23.91 -8.80 14.96
N TYR A 294 -22.60 -8.49 14.96
CA TYR A 294 -21.99 -7.76 13.84
C TYR A 294 -22.32 -8.39 12.50
N ILE A 295 -22.27 -9.73 12.42
CA ILE A 295 -22.54 -10.48 11.19
C ILE A 295 -23.99 -10.34 10.70
N ASP A 296 -24.96 -10.35 11.60
CA ASP A 296 -26.37 -10.21 11.22
C ASP A 296 -26.66 -8.81 10.69
N VAL A 297 -26.07 -7.80 11.33
CA VAL A 297 -26.18 -6.42 10.85
C VAL A 297 -25.44 -6.24 9.52
N LEU A 298 -24.26 -6.84 9.34
CA LEU A 298 -23.53 -6.80 8.07
C LEU A 298 -24.38 -7.39 6.93
N LYS A 299 -24.99 -8.55 7.14
CA LYS A 299 -25.91 -9.15 6.16
C LYS A 299 -27.09 -8.23 5.86
N TYR A 300 -27.71 -7.68 6.90
CA TYR A 300 -28.83 -6.74 6.75
C TYR A 300 -28.44 -5.52 5.93
N VAL A 301 -27.32 -4.87 6.27
CA VAL A 301 -26.82 -3.68 5.57
C VAL A 301 -26.54 -3.98 4.09
N LEU A 302 -25.91 -5.11 3.80
CA LEU A 302 -25.61 -5.50 2.41
C LEU A 302 -26.88 -5.85 1.63
N LEU A 303 -27.84 -6.55 2.22
CA LEU A 303 -29.13 -6.90 1.58
C LEU A 303 -30.02 -5.67 1.33
N LYS A 304 -29.86 -4.61 2.11
CA LYS A 304 -30.55 -3.31 1.89
C LYS A 304 -29.93 -2.48 0.78
N LYS A 305 -28.72 -2.80 0.33
CA LYS A 305 -28.11 -2.08 -0.81
C LYS A 305 -28.92 -2.37 -2.09
N GLY A 306 -29.16 -1.34 -2.85
CA GLY A 306 -29.93 -1.41 -4.10
C GLY A 306 -29.17 -0.84 -5.29
N ARG A 307 -29.80 -0.83 -6.45
CA ARG A 307 -29.24 -0.31 -7.72
C ARG A 307 -27.90 -0.99 -8.05
N SER A 308 -26.86 -0.18 -8.34
CA SER A 308 -25.53 -0.67 -8.68
C SER A 308 -24.79 -1.36 -7.54
N SER A 309 -25.28 -1.29 -6.29
CA SER A 309 -24.70 -1.89 -5.09
C SER A 309 -25.45 -3.13 -4.58
N VAL A 310 -26.40 -3.64 -5.36
CA VAL A 310 -27.26 -4.77 -4.97
C VAL A 310 -26.45 -6.01 -4.58
N PHE A 311 -26.95 -6.76 -3.61
CA PHE A 311 -26.52 -8.13 -3.28
C PHE A 311 -27.39 -9.09 -4.11
N PRO A 312 -26.84 -9.79 -5.13
CA PRO A 312 -27.64 -10.66 -5.98
C PRO A 312 -28.27 -11.83 -5.22
N SER A 313 -29.53 -12.12 -5.55
CA SER A 313 -30.26 -13.26 -5.00
C SER A 313 -29.75 -14.60 -5.52
N ASP A 314 -30.16 -15.72 -4.91
CA ASP A 314 -29.79 -17.06 -5.36
C ASP A 314 -30.35 -17.37 -6.75
N GLU A 315 -31.54 -16.87 -7.06
CA GLU A 315 -32.20 -17.02 -8.36
C GLU A 315 -31.43 -16.30 -9.46
N GLU A 316 -31.03 -15.06 -9.23
CA GLU A 316 -30.20 -14.29 -10.16
C GLU A 316 -28.87 -14.96 -10.43
N VAL A 317 -28.16 -15.37 -9.34
CA VAL A 317 -26.87 -16.07 -9.48
C VAL A 317 -27.01 -17.37 -10.24
N LYS A 318 -28.03 -18.21 -9.95
CA LYS A 318 -28.26 -19.47 -10.66
C LYS A 318 -28.60 -19.26 -12.12
N SER A 319 -29.40 -18.25 -12.45
CA SER A 319 -29.73 -17.88 -13.83
C SER A 319 -28.50 -17.44 -14.61
N ASP A 320 -27.77 -16.49 -14.06
CA ASP A 320 -26.63 -15.88 -14.73
C ASP A 320 -25.46 -16.86 -14.85
N PHE A 321 -25.21 -17.70 -13.82
CA PHE A 321 -24.13 -18.68 -13.86
C PHE A 321 -24.29 -19.71 -14.98
N LYS A 322 -25.53 -20.11 -15.31
CA LYS A 322 -25.83 -21.05 -16.41
C LYS A 322 -25.45 -20.51 -17.79
N THR A 323 -25.53 -19.19 -17.96
CA THR A 323 -25.27 -18.51 -19.23
C THR A 323 -23.92 -17.80 -19.26
N ARG A 324 -23.22 -17.79 -18.13
CA ARG A 324 -21.96 -17.06 -17.98
C ARG A 324 -20.86 -17.61 -18.87
N GLN A 325 -20.33 -16.78 -19.74
CA GLN A 325 -19.14 -17.13 -20.52
C GLN A 325 -17.89 -17.01 -19.65
N VAL A 326 -17.55 -18.08 -18.92
CA VAL A 326 -16.48 -18.10 -17.93
C VAL A 326 -15.15 -17.64 -18.51
N TYR A 327 -14.84 -17.97 -19.76
CA TYR A 327 -13.60 -17.56 -20.44
C TYR A 327 -13.49 -16.06 -20.73
N LYS A 328 -14.61 -15.36 -20.76
CA LYS A 328 -14.65 -13.89 -20.92
C LYS A 328 -14.60 -13.14 -19.59
N MET A 329 -14.61 -13.86 -18.48
CA MET A 329 -14.41 -13.25 -17.16
C MET A 329 -12.97 -12.72 -17.01
N PRO A 330 -12.76 -11.70 -16.17
CA PRO A 330 -11.42 -11.33 -15.71
C PRO A 330 -10.67 -12.57 -15.21
N VAL A 331 -9.37 -12.66 -15.48
CA VAL A 331 -8.56 -13.84 -15.13
C VAL A 331 -8.70 -14.21 -13.66
N ASN A 332 -8.61 -13.24 -12.77
CA ASN A 332 -8.70 -13.45 -11.31
C ASN A 332 -10.06 -14.04 -10.90
N ALA A 333 -11.14 -13.52 -11.45
CA ALA A 333 -12.50 -14.03 -11.18
C ALA A 333 -12.69 -15.47 -11.68
N ARG A 334 -12.17 -15.79 -12.87
CA ARG A 334 -12.19 -17.12 -13.43
C ARG A 334 -11.38 -18.10 -12.57
N MET A 335 -10.17 -17.72 -12.17
CA MET A 335 -9.32 -18.54 -11.30
C MET A 335 -9.99 -18.81 -9.95
N PHE A 336 -10.60 -17.79 -9.35
CA PHE A 336 -11.36 -17.93 -8.10
C PHE A 336 -12.49 -18.96 -8.23
N ILE A 337 -13.28 -18.88 -9.31
CA ILE A 337 -14.40 -19.82 -9.53
C ILE A 337 -13.88 -21.25 -9.72
N LEU A 338 -12.85 -21.44 -10.54
CA LEU A 338 -12.26 -22.76 -10.79
C LEU A 338 -11.66 -23.35 -9.50
N GLU A 339 -10.98 -22.56 -8.70
CA GLU A 339 -10.47 -23.02 -7.40
C GLU A 339 -11.59 -23.45 -6.45
N ARG A 340 -12.70 -22.68 -6.43
CA ARG A 340 -13.84 -23.05 -5.60
C ARG A 340 -14.52 -24.33 -6.06
N MET A 341 -14.66 -24.53 -7.37
CA MET A 341 -15.24 -25.75 -7.92
C MET A 341 -14.34 -26.97 -7.65
N GLU A 342 -13.04 -26.85 -7.85
CA GLU A 342 -12.08 -27.94 -7.65
C GLU A 342 -12.02 -28.36 -6.17
N ASN A 343 -12.08 -27.39 -5.25
CA ASN A 343 -11.93 -27.66 -3.83
C ASN A 343 -13.26 -27.91 -3.08
N GLN A 344 -14.42 -27.90 -3.75
CA GLN A 344 -15.71 -27.98 -3.08
C GLN A 344 -15.89 -29.33 -2.36
N ASP A 345 -15.54 -30.44 -3.00
CA ASP A 345 -15.75 -31.79 -2.53
C ASP A 345 -14.44 -32.57 -2.26
N ASN A 346 -13.28 -31.89 -2.37
CA ASN A 346 -11.97 -32.48 -2.18
C ASN A 346 -11.50 -32.37 -0.73
N ASN A 347 -11.15 -33.50 -0.12
CA ASN A 347 -10.48 -33.55 1.18
C ASN A 347 -9.02 -33.07 1.09
N GLU A 348 -8.38 -33.25 -0.07
CA GLU A 348 -7.07 -32.70 -0.40
C GLU A 348 -7.26 -31.43 -1.23
N ARG A 349 -7.02 -30.29 -0.59
CA ARG A 349 -7.19 -29.00 -1.25
C ARG A 349 -5.99 -28.69 -2.14
N HIS A 350 -6.26 -28.38 -3.41
CA HIS A 350 -5.28 -27.92 -4.37
C HIS A 350 -5.25 -26.39 -4.45
N ASP A 351 -4.04 -25.82 -4.46
CA ASP A 351 -3.85 -24.40 -4.73
C ASP A 351 -3.88 -24.15 -6.24
N VAL A 352 -5.08 -24.20 -6.80
CA VAL A 352 -5.33 -24.06 -8.25
C VAL A 352 -4.77 -22.75 -8.81
N VAL A 353 -4.84 -21.66 -8.03
CA VAL A 353 -4.36 -20.34 -8.45
C VAL A 353 -2.84 -20.38 -8.63
N ARG A 354 -2.12 -20.95 -7.66
CA ARG A 354 -0.68 -21.09 -7.72
C ARG A 354 -0.25 -22.02 -8.85
N GLU A 355 -0.85 -23.21 -8.95
CA GLU A 355 -0.52 -24.19 -9.97
C GLU A 355 -0.76 -23.65 -11.39
N LEU A 356 -1.82 -22.86 -11.63
CA LEU A 356 -2.07 -22.18 -12.89
C LEU A 356 -1.06 -21.06 -13.16
N THR A 357 -0.68 -20.31 -12.11
CA THR A 357 0.30 -19.22 -12.21
C THR A 357 1.69 -19.76 -12.54
N ASP A 358 2.09 -20.84 -11.87
CA ASP A 358 3.37 -21.53 -12.08
C ASP A 358 3.37 -22.39 -13.36
N LYS A 359 2.25 -22.44 -14.10
CA LYS A 359 2.04 -23.26 -15.32
C LYS A 359 2.23 -24.76 -15.13
N ASN A 360 2.05 -25.25 -13.90
CA ASN A 360 2.07 -26.68 -13.59
C ASN A 360 0.80 -27.39 -14.07
N ILE A 361 -0.32 -26.65 -14.12
CA ILE A 361 -1.59 -27.12 -14.69
C ILE A 361 -2.11 -26.12 -15.72
N THR A 362 -3.01 -26.56 -16.57
CA THR A 362 -3.67 -25.72 -17.59
C THR A 362 -5.18 -25.92 -17.53
N ILE A 363 -5.92 -24.92 -18.01
CA ILE A 363 -7.38 -25.05 -18.14
C ILE A 363 -7.67 -25.85 -19.39
N GLU A 364 -8.22 -27.04 -19.22
CA GLU A 364 -8.69 -27.89 -20.32
C GLU A 364 -9.99 -27.35 -20.91
N HIS A 365 -10.10 -27.46 -22.22
CA HIS A 365 -11.28 -27.08 -22.98
C HIS A 365 -11.93 -28.33 -23.59
N ILE A 366 -13.14 -28.67 -23.15
CA ILE A 366 -13.89 -29.79 -23.69
C ILE A 366 -14.17 -29.58 -25.21
N MET A 367 -14.42 -28.34 -25.59
CA MET A 367 -14.49 -27.94 -27.00
C MET A 367 -13.34 -27.00 -27.36
N PRO A 368 -12.72 -27.16 -28.54
CA PRO A 368 -11.66 -26.22 -28.97
C PRO A 368 -12.17 -24.78 -29.03
N GLN A 369 -11.36 -23.84 -28.60
CA GLN A 369 -11.70 -22.40 -28.69
C GLN A 369 -11.85 -21.93 -30.14
N THR A 370 -11.10 -22.55 -31.04
CA THR A 370 -11.20 -22.32 -32.50
C THR A 370 -11.69 -23.61 -33.14
N LEU A 371 -12.92 -23.59 -33.60
CA LEU A 371 -13.50 -24.76 -34.31
C LEU A 371 -12.81 -24.93 -35.64
N SER A 372 -12.16 -26.08 -35.86
CA SER A 372 -11.71 -26.50 -37.17
C SER A 372 -12.92 -27.00 -38.01
N ASP A 373 -12.73 -27.11 -39.33
CA ASP A 373 -13.81 -27.57 -40.21
C ASP A 373 -14.36 -28.97 -39.90
N LYS A 374 -13.63 -29.75 -39.09
CA LYS A 374 -14.11 -31.05 -38.56
C LYS A 374 -15.12 -30.94 -37.41
N TRP A 375 -15.25 -29.74 -36.83
CA TRP A 375 -16.16 -29.47 -35.72
C TRP A 375 -17.34 -28.55 -36.10
N LYS A 376 -17.34 -28.06 -37.32
CA LYS A 376 -18.48 -27.39 -37.97
C LYS A 376 -19.42 -28.40 -38.59
#